data_dba316a73392ac6f7af0fb829323c276
#
_entry.id   dba316a73392ac6f7af0fb829323c276
#
_cell.length_a   1.000
_cell.length_b   1.000
_cell.length_c   1.000
_cell.angle_alpha   90.00
_cell.angle_beta   90.00
_cell.angle_gamma   90.00
#
_symmetry.space_group_name_H-M   'P 1'
#
loop_
_entity.id
_entity.type
_entity.pdbx_description
1 polymer ?
#
loop_
_entity_poly.entity_id
_entity_poly.type
_entity_poly.pdbx_seq_one_letter_code
_entity_poly.pdbx_strand_id
1 'polypeptide(L)'
;KQLAGGSMQEQKMVLRQRLMEQMESRMQVEDEELRDLIDMAILEAAEGAYLPLKERLCLRKELFDSFRRLDILQELVDDPTITEIMVNGTEHIFVERQGRVEELEKHFDSVGQLEDLIQQIVSRVNRTVNLASPIADARLEDGSRVHVVLAPVALNGPILTIRKFPEPITMERLIELKSISREAAAFLQKAVERGLNIFISGGTGSGK
;
A
#
# COMPACT_ATOMS: atom_id res chain seq x y z
N LYS A 1 -11.32 10.21 27.06
CA LYS A 1 -11.66 8.82 27.45
C LYS A 1 -10.36 8.02 27.52
N GLN A 2 -10.09 7.46 28.70
CA GLN A 2 -8.86 6.70 28.99
C GLN A 2 -8.80 5.42 28.15
N LEU A 3 -7.60 5.06 27.66
CA LEU A 3 -7.30 3.81 26.94
C LEU A 3 -7.35 2.54 27.83
N ALA A 4 -7.78 2.66 29.09
CA ALA A 4 -7.81 1.55 30.02
C ALA A 4 -8.90 0.53 29.60
N GLY A 5 -8.50 -0.58 28.95
CA GLY A 5 -9.30 -1.78 28.75
C GLY A 5 -9.81 -2.05 27.32
N GLY A 6 -9.48 -1.23 26.33
CA GLY A 6 -9.80 -1.50 24.92
C GLY A 6 -8.73 -2.33 24.19
N SER A 7 -9.12 -3.02 23.11
CA SER A 7 -8.16 -3.67 22.22
C SER A 7 -7.21 -2.63 21.61
N MET A 8 -6.02 -3.05 21.15
CA MET A 8 -5.06 -2.15 20.47
C MET A 8 -5.70 -1.44 19.27
N GLN A 9 -6.63 -2.09 18.59
CA GLN A 9 -7.41 -1.58 17.46
C GLN A 9 -8.33 -0.43 17.86
N GLU A 10 -9.07 -0.58 18.97
CA GLU A 10 -9.93 0.49 19.51
C GLU A 10 -9.11 1.69 19.96
N GLN A 11 -7.96 1.44 20.57
CA GLN A 11 -7.03 2.50 20.99
C GLN A 11 -6.51 3.28 19.78
N LYS A 12 -6.10 2.59 18.72
CA LYS A 12 -5.66 3.19 17.44
C LYS A 12 -6.75 4.07 16.85
N MET A 13 -7.99 3.58 16.78
CA MET A 13 -9.12 4.30 16.18
C MET A 13 -9.41 5.61 16.94
N VAL A 14 -9.45 5.57 18.28
CA VAL A 14 -9.68 6.75 19.12
C VAL A 14 -8.55 7.77 18.97
N LEU A 15 -7.30 7.31 18.95
CA LEU A 15 -6.13 8.17 18.78
C LEU A 15 -6.10 8.79 17.38
N ARG A 16 -6.42 8.02 16.34
CA ARG A 16 -6.48 8.50 14.96
C ARG A 16 -7.51 9.62 14.82
N GLN A 17 -8.72 9.43 15.34
CA GLN A 17 -9.76 10.45 15.28
C GLN A 17 -9.36 11.74 16.00
N ARG A 18 -8.78 11.62 17.18
CA ARG A 18 -8.28 12.78 17.95
C ARG A 18 -7.18 13.54 17.21
N LEU A 19 -6.25 12.82 16.59
CA LEU A 19 -5.20 13.40 15.76
C LEU A 19 -5.76 14.12 14.54
N MET A 20 -6.76 13.53 13.86
CA MET A 20 -7.46 14.19 12.74
C MET A 20 -8.05 15.54 13.15
N GLU A 21 -8.79 15.60 14.25
CA GLU A 21 -9.38 16.83 14.78
C GLU A 21 -8.30 17.90 15.09
N GLN A 22 -7.14 17.48 15.62
CA GLN A 22 -6.01 18.38 15.88
C GLN A 22 -5.33 18.87 14.59
N MET A 23 -5.35 18.08 13.53
CA MET A 23 -4.74 18.40 12.24
C MET A 23 -5.65 19.25 11.35
N GLU A 24 -6.99 19.16 11.48
CA GLU A 24 -7.95 19.97 10.69
C GLU A 24 -7.73 21.48 10.86
N SER A 25 -7.21 21.90 12.01
CA SER A 25 -6.89 23.31 12.28
C SER A 25 -5.55 23.79 11.71
N ARG A 26 -4.77 22.89 11.08
CA ARG A 26 -3.41 23.17 10.57
C ARG A 26 -3.37 22.97 9.05
N MET A 27 -2.83 23.95 8.32
CA MET A 27 -2.80 23.91 6.85
C MET A 27 -1.85 22.84 6.29
N GLN A 28 -0.76 22.54 7.00
CA GLN A 28 0.22 21.52 6.59
C GLN A 28 0.99 21.08 7.83
N VAL A 29 1.09 19.77 8.04
CA VAL A 29 1.84 19.18 9.16
C VAL A 29 3.00 18.39 8.56
N GLU A 30 4.23 18.73 8.91
CA GLU A 30 5.42 18.00 8.48
C GLU A 30 5.54 16.65 9.20
N ASP A 31 6.32 15.73 8.64
CA ASP A 31 6.46 14.36 9.16
C ASP A 31 7.00 14.32 10.60
N GLU A 32 7.91 15.22 10.94
CA GLU A 32 8.51 15.31 12.26
C GLU A 32 7.47 15.82 13.27
N GLU A 33 6.72 16.85 12.92
CA GLU A 33 5.62 17.38 13.71
C GLU A 33 4.51 16.35 13.93
N LEU A 34 4.19 15.56 12.89
CA LEU A 34 3.20 14.48 13.00
C LEU A 34 3.67 13.40 13.99
N ARG A 35 4.94 13.02 13.96
CA ARG A 35 5.50 12.06 14.93
C ARG A 35 5.41 12.58 16.36
N ASP A 36 5.70 13.86 16.59
CA ASP A 36 5.60 14.48 17.90
C ASP A 36 4.15 14.51 18.40
N LEU A 37 3.19 14.84 17.52
CA LEU A 37 1.76 14.81 17.83
C LEU A 37 1.29 13.41 18.21
N ILE A 38 1.72 12.40 17.46
CA ILE A 38 1.41 10.99 17.76
C ILE A 38 1.99 10.59 19.11
N ASP A 39 3.25 10.92 19.40
CA ASP A 39 3.90 10.58 20.65
C ASP A 39 3.19 11.26 21.84
N MET A 40 2.80 12.52 21.69
CA MET A 40 2.02 13.24 22.72
C MET A 40 0.65 12.61 22.91
N ALA A 41 -0.07 12.29 21.85
CA ALA A 41 -1.40 11.68 21.95
C ALA A 41 -1.34 10.29 22.62
N ILE A 42 -0.33 9.48 22.33
CA ILE A 42 -0.11 8.18 22.98
C ILE A 42 0.21 8.38 24.47
N LEU A 43 1.05 9.35 24.83
CA LEU A 43 1.41 9.65 26.22
C LEU A 43 0.21 10.11 27.04
N GLU A 44 -0.58 11.05 26.51
CA GLU A 44 -1.77 11.56 27.17
C GLU A 44 -2.85 10.48 27.35
N ALA A 45 -2.98 9.60 26.34
CA ALA A 45 -3.94 8.51 26.43
C ALA A 45 -3.50 7.40 27.39
N ALA A 46 -2.18 7.27 27.61
CA ALA A 46 -1.59 6.35 28.58
C ALA A 46 -1.58 6.90 30.02
N GLU A 47 -2.09 8.13 30.29
CA GLU A 47 -2.15 8.68 31.64
C GLU A 47 -2.88 7.73 32.60
N GLY A 48 -2.10 7.06 33.46
CA GLY A 48 -2.58 6.10 34.48
C GLY A 48 -2.59 4.62 34.06
N ALA A 49 -2.22 4.28 32.84
CA ALA A 49 -2.07 2.89 32.38
C ALA A 49 -0.64 2.64 31.88
N TYR A 50 -0.06 1.50 32.29
CA TYR A 50 1.25 1.08 31.77
C TYR A 50 1.08 0.55 30.35
N LEU A 51 1.60 1.26 29.35
CA LEU A 51 1.68 0.80 27.98
C LEU A 51 3.11 0.27 27.70
N PRO A 52 3.28 -1.04 27.43
CA PRO A 52 4.60 -1.61 27.13
C PRO A 52 5.27 -0.89 25.95
N LEU A 53 6.59 -0.73 26.01
CA LEU A 53 7.35 -0.02 24.97
C LEU A 53 7.09 -0.60 23.55
N LYS A 54 6.95 -1.91 23.45
CA LYS A 54 6.66 -2.60 22.18
C LYS A 54 5.30 -2.17 21.59
N GLU A 55 4.28 -2.10 22.41
CA GLU A 55 2.93 -1.67 22.00
C GLU A 55 2.91 -0.19 21.61
N ARG A 56 3.62 0.64 22.37
CA ARG A 56 3.77 2.06 22.06
C ARG A 56 4.45 2.29 20.71
N LEU A 57 5.53 1.56 20.41
CA LEU A 57 6.23 1.65 19.13
C LEU A 57 5.37 1.15 17.97
N CYS A 58 4.58 0.10 18.21
CA CYS A 58 3.63 -0.43 17.22
C CYS A 58 2.55 0.61 16.90
N LEU A 59 1.86 1.14 17.91
CA LEU A 59 0.86 2.19 17.76
C LEU A 59 1.40 3.43 17.05
N ARG A 60 2.61 3.87 17.42
CA ARG A 60 3.27 5.00 16.76
C ARG A 60 3.46 4.77 15.27
N LYS A 61 3.97 3.59 14.89
CA LYS A 61 4.17 3.21 13.49
C LYS A 61 2.85 3.14 12.75
N GLU A 62 1.87 2.43 13.29
CA GLU A 62 0.57 2.25 12.65
C GLU A 62 -0.20 3.57 12.48
N LEU A 63 -0.16 4.46 13.47
CA LEU A 63 -0.76 5.79 13.38
C LEU A 63 -0.04 6.63 12.30
N PHE A 64 1.29 6.62 12.27
CA PHE A 64 2.03 7.33 11.23
C PHE A 64 1.70 6.80 9.83
N ASP A 65 1.69 5.49 9.65
CA ASP A 65 1.37 4.85 8.37
C ASP A 65 -0.08 5.16 7.93
N SER A 66 -1.03 5.32 8.87
CA SER A 66 -2.42 5.71 8.56
C SER A 66 -2.56 7.14 8.03
N PHE A 67 -1.64 8.06 8.35
CA PHE A 67 -1.68 9.45 7.88
C PHE A 67 -0.79 9.72 6.69
N ARG A 68 0.33 9.01 6.55
CA ARG A 68 1.39 9.32 5.58
C ARG A 68 1.62 8.26 4.53
N ARG A 69 1.20 7.02 4.81
CA ARG A 69 1.46 5.88 3.94
C ARG A 69 0.15 5.22 3.52
N LEU A 70 0.15 3.91 3.42
CA LEU A 70 -0.98 3.11 2.94
C LEU A 70 -1.68 2.33 4.07
N ASP A 71 -1.68 2.89 5.28
CA ASP A 71 -2.32 2.31 6.47
C ASP A 71 -1.99 0.81 6.63
N ILE A 72 -3.01 -0.03 6.80
CA ILE A 72 -2.84 -1.48 6.99
C ILE A 72 -2.21 -2.19 5.78
N LEU A 73 -2.24 -1.57 4.60
CA LEU A 73 -1.63 -2.12 3.38
C LEU A 73 -0.13 -1.82 3.28
N GLN A 74 0.42 -0.92 4.12
CA GLN A 74 1.83 -0.52 3.98
C GLN A 74 2.78 -1.70 4.15
N GLU A 75 2.53 -2.58 5.11
CA GLU A 75 3.35 -3.78 5.31
C GLU A 75 3.32 -4.72 4.11
N LEU A 76 2.18 -4.80 3.42
CA LEU A 76 2.02 -5.62 2.22
C LEU A 76 2.76 -5.03 1.03
N VAL A 77 2.76 -3.69 0.92
CA VAL A 77 3.50 -2.98 -0.12
C VAL A 77 5.01 -3.10 0.11
N ASP A 78 5.46 -3.04 1.36
CA ASP A 78 6.88 -3.17 1.73
C ASP A 78 7.40 -4.61 1.60
N ASP A 79 6.51 -5.63 1.59
CA ASP A 79 6.91 -7.05 1.45
C ASP A 79 7.30 -7.37 -0.01
N PRO A 80 8.59 -7.64 -0.30
CA PRO A 80 9.06 -7.89 -1.66
C PRO A 80 8.52 -9.19 -2.28
N THR A 81 7.96 -10.09 -1.48
CA THR A 81 7.40 -11.36 -1.95
C THR A 81 5.99 -11.21 -2.53
N ILE A 82 5.30 -10.11 -2.20
CA ILE A 82 3.96 -9.80 -2.70
C ILE A 82 4.08 -9.09 -4.05
N THR A 83 3.38 -9.58 -5.05
CA THR A 83 3.32 -9.01 -6.40
C THR A 83 2.06 -8.19 -6.64
N GLU A 84 0.94 -8.57 -6.01
CA GLU A 84 -0.34 -7.89 -6.15
C GLU A 84 -1.11 -7.89 -4.82
N ILE A 85 -1.82 -6.81 -4.53
CA ILE A 85 -2.69 -6.63 -3.37
C ILE A 85 -4.07 -6.27 -3.90
N MET A 86 -5.10 -7.01 -3.48
CA MET A 86 -6.47 -6.83 -3.93
C MET A 86 -7.38 -6.67 -2.71
N VAL A 87 -8.04 -5.53 -2.62
CA VAL A 87 -9.01 -5.19 -1.57
C VAL A 87 -10.40 -5.18 -2.17
N ASN A 88 -11.29 -6.02 -1.67
CA ASN A 88 -12.67 -6.12 -2.10
C ASN A 88 -13.61 -5.78 -0.94
N GLY A 89 -14.04 -4.52 -0.86
CA GLY A 89 -14.74 -4.01 0.30
C GLY A 89 -13.84 -3.96 1.53
N THR A 90 -14.43 -3.87 2.72
CA THR A 90 -13.67 -3.79 3.98
C THR A 90 -13.14 -5.13 4.45
N GLU A 91 -13.86 -6.22 4.14
CA GLU A 91 -13.67 -7.53 4.77
C GLU A 91 -12.61 -8.40 4.08
N HIS A 92 -12.36 -8.20 2.78
CA HIS A 92 -11.58 -9.14 1.99
C HIS A 92 -10.33 -8.50 1.41
N ILE A 93 -9.17 -8.89 1.93
CA ILE A 93 -7.86 -8.50 1.42
C ILE A 93 -7.14 -9.75 0.93
N PHE A 94 -6.83 -9.77 -0.37
CA PHE A 94 -6.07 -10.85 -0.99
C PHE A 94 -4.69 -10.33 -1.40
N VAL A 95 -3.71 -11.22 -1.37
CA VAL A 95 -2.37 -10.94 -1.90
C VAL A 95 -1.96 -12.06 -2.86
N GLU A 96 -1.18 -11.69 -3.88
CA GLU A 96 -0.52 -12.66 -4.73
C GLU A 96 0.96 -12.78 -4.33
N ARG A 97 1.40 -14.02 -4.07
CA ARG A 97 2.80 -14.38 -3.82
C ARG A 97 3.20 -15.55 -4.70
N GLN A 98 4.25 -15.40 -5.50
CA GLN A 98 4.77 -16.47 -6.36
C GLN A 98 3.68 -17.12 -7.26
N GLY A 99 2.75 -16.31 -7.78
CA GLY A 99 1.65 -16.76 -8.63
C GLY A 99 0.51 -17.47 -7.88
N ARG A 100 0.47 -17.40 -6.55
CA ARG A 100 -0.63 -17.93 -5.73
C ARG A 100 -1.34 -16.79 -5.02
N VAL A 101 -2.66 -16.81 -5.09
CA VAL A 101 -3.51 -15.86 -4.37
C VAL A 101 -3.91 -16.46 -3.03
N GLU A 102 -3.74 -15.68 -1.96
CA GLU A 102 -4.15 -16.02 -0.60
C GLU A 102 -4.96 -14.88 0.01
N GLU A 103 -5.97 -15.20 0.80
CA GLU A 103 -6.75 -14.25 1.57
C GLU A 103 -6.08 -14.03 2.93
N LEU A 104 -6.04 -12.77 3.37
CA LEU A 104 -5.47 -12.39 4.65
C LEU A 104 -6.57 -12.22 5.70
N GLU A 105 -6.25 -12.48 6.97
CA GLU A 105 -7.16 -12.20 8.11
C GLU A 105 -7.26 -10.70 8.45
N LYS A 106 -6.56 -9.83 7.69
CA LYS A 106 -6.63 -8.37 7.84
C LYS A 106 -7.88 -7.82 7.17
N HIS A 107 -8.47 -6.79 7.76
CA HIS A 107 -9.63 -6.07 7.23
C HIS A 107 -9.56 -4.59 7.58
N PHE A 108 -10.35 -3.77 6.92
CA PHE A 108 -10.54 -2.36 7.26
C PHE A 108 -11.62 -2.22 8.32
N ASP A 109 -11.46 -1.33 9.27
CA ASP A 109 -12.41 -1.12 10.36
C ASP A 109 -13.73 -0.48 9.87
N SER A 110 -13.70 0.24 8.74
CA SER A 110 -14.86 0.87 8.14
C SER A 110 -14.67 1.16 6.65
N VAL A 111 -15.79 1.35 5.94
CA VAL A 111 -15.79 1.82 4.54
C VAL A 111 -15.11 3.19 4.44
N GLY A 112 -15.36 4.09 5.41
CA GLY A 112 -14.74 5.41 5.44
C GLY A 112 -13.20 5.35 5.50
N GLN A 113 -12.63 4.45 6.30
CA GLN A 113 -11.17 4.25 6.36
C GLN A 113 -10.60 3.84 5.00
N LEU A 114 -11.26 2.92 4.30
CA LEU A 114 -10.84 2.48 2.96
C LEU A 114 -10.99 3.61 1.93
N GLU A 115 -12.09 4.36 1.97
CA GLU A 115 -12.32 5.49 1.08
C GLU A 115 -11.31 6.61 1.32
N ASP A 116 -11.00 6.94 2.57
CA ASP A 116 -9.95 7.91 2.94
C ASP A 116 -8.59 7.51 2.36
N LEU A 117 -8.22 6.23 2.50
CA LEU A 117 -6.99 5.70 1.92
C LEU A 117 -6.98 5.83 0.40
N ILE A 118 -8.09 5.47 -0.25
CA ILE A 118 -8.25 5.61 -1.71
C ILE A 118 -8.08 7.07 -2.13
N GLN A 119 -8.75 8.02 -1.45
CA GLN A 119 -8.62 9.46 -1.75
C GLN A 119 -7.18 9.93 -1.55
N GLN A 120 -6.51 9.47 -0.50
CA GLN A 120 -5.11 9.78 -0.26
C GLN A 120 -4.19 9.30 -1.40
N ILE A 121 -4.42 8.10 -1.91
CA ILE A 121 -3.65 7.53 -3.02
C ILE A 121 -3.86 8.34 -4.31
N VAL A 122 -5.12 8.58 -4.69
CA VAL A 122 -5.43 9.23 -5.98
C VAL A 122 -5.08 10.71 -5.98
N SER A 123 -5.17 11.39 -4.83
CA SER A 123 -4.81 12.80 -4.71
C SER A 123 -3.31 13.06 -4.93
N ARG A 124 -2.44 12.14 -4.50
CA ARG A 124 -0.99 12.23 -4.71
C ARG A 124 -0.59 12.28 -6.19
N VAL A 125 -1.40 11.74 -7.07
CA VAL A 125 -1.17 11.71 -8.52
C VAL A 125 -2.09 12.67 -9.28
N ASN A 126 -2.67 13.67 -8.59
CA ASN A 126 -3.61 14.63 -9.15
C ASN A 126 -4.79 13.98 -9.88
N ARG A 127 -5.29 12.88 -9.35
CA ARG A 127 -6.50 12.19 -9.81
C ARG A 127 -7.62 12.39 -8.79
N THR A 128 -8.84 12.27 -9.27
CA THR A 128 -10.04 12.29 -8.42
C THR A 128 -10.88 11.06 -8.73
N VAL A 129 -11.46 10.48 -7.68
CA VAL A 129 -12.43 9.42 -7.80
C VAL A 129 -13.63 9.78 -6.93
N ASN A 130 -14.84 9.68 -7.50
CA ASN A 130 -16.10 10.02 -6.83
C ASN A 130 -17.27 9.32 -7.51
N LEU A 131 -18.49 9.58 -7.05
CA LEU A 131 -19.70 8.98 -7.62
C LEU A 131 -19.92 9.29 -9.12
N ALA A 132 -19.45 10.45 -9.61
CA ALA A 132 -19.56 10.83 -11.02
C ALA A 132 -18.44 10.20 -11.88
N SER A 133 -17.28 9.93 -11.28
CA SER A 133 -16.14 9.25 -11.92
C SER A 133 -15.64 8.16 -10.98
N PRO A 134 -16.32 6.99 -10.92
CA PRO A 134 -16.08 5.98 -9.90
C PRO A 134 -14.89 5.08 -10.16
N ILE A 135 -14.20 5.25 -11.28
CA ILE A 135 -13.02 4.44 -11.66
C ILE A 135 -11.82 5.36 -11.80
N ALA A 136 -10.71 4.98 -11.17
CA ALA A 136 -9.44 5.69 -11.30
C ALA A 136 -8.27 4.71 -11.46
N ASP A 137 -7.35 5.06 -12.35
CA ASP A 137 -6.05 4.44 -12.49
C ASP A 137 -4.98 5.44 -12.03
N ALA A 138 -4.11 4.99 -11.16
CA ALA A 138 -3.03 5.77 -10.59
C ALA A 138 -1.71 4.98 -10.64
N ARG A 139 -0.61 5.67 -10.37
CA ARG A 139 0.71 5.04 -10.23
C ARG A 139 1.37 5.63 -8.99
N LEU A 140 1.81 4.77 -8.08
CA LEU A 140 2.57 5.18 -6.90
C LEU A 140 3.99 5.62 -7.29
N GLU A 141 4.70 6.26 -6.34
CA GLU A 141 6.07 6.74 -6.54
C GLU A 141 7.07 5.62 -6.88
N ASP A 142 6.85 4.43 -6.33
CA ASP A 142 7.63 3.21 -6.62
C ASP A 142 7.33 2.59 -8.00
N GLY A 143 6.41 3.20 -8.77
CA GLY A 143 5.97 2.71 -10.07
C GLY A 143 4.83 1.70 -10.04
N SER A 144 4.39 1.25 -8.87
CA SER A 144 3.25 0.34 -8.69
C SER A 144 1.98 0.94 -9.28
N ARG A 145 1.19 0.11 -9.96
CA ARG A 145 -0.09 0.53 -10.53
C ARG A 145 -1.21 0.33 -9.54
N VAL A 146 -2.05 1.33 -9.41
CA VAL A 146 -3.22 1.32 -8.56
C VAL A 146 -4.46 1.46 -9.43
N HIS A 147 -5.40 0.54 -9.25
CA HIS A 147 -6.73 0.59 -9.85
C HIS A 147 -7.78 0.67 -8.76
N VAL A 148 -8.69 1.62 -8.89
CA VAL A 148 -9.76 1.88 -7.92
C VAL A 148 -11.09 1.83 -8.61
N VAL A 149 -12.07 1.18 -7.96
CA VAL A 149 -13.47 1.20 -8.38
C VAL A 149 -14.35 1.48 -7.15
N LEU A 150 -15.16 2.54 -7.24
CA LEU A 150 -16.13 2.93 -6.20
C LEU A 150 -17.58 2.64 -6.61
N ALA A 151 -18.50 2.88 -5.71
CA ALA A 151 -19.93 2.94 -6.02
C ALA A 151 -20.19 4.02 -7.10
N PRO A 152 -21.15 3.83 -8.01
CA PRO A 152 -22.11 2.74 -8.10
C PRO A 152 -21.63 1.50 -8.87
N VAL A 153 -20.38 1.48 -9.37
CA VAL A 153 -19.86 0.36 -10.16
C VAL A 153 -19.49 -0.81 -9.24
N ALA A 154 -18.81 -0.54 -8.14
CA ALA A 154 -18.51 -1.52 -7.12
C ALA A 154 -19.69 -1.69 -6.16
N LEU A 155 -20.46 -2.78 -6.30
CA LEU A 155 -21.69 -3.00 -5.56
C LEU A 155 -21.48 -3.46 -4.11
N ASN A 156 -20.37 -4.12 -3.84
CA ASN A 156 -20.07 -4.73 -2.53
C ASN A 156 -19.03 -3.92 -1.72
N GLY A 157 -18.94 -2.62 -2.00
CA GLY A 157 -17.96 -1.73 -1.39
C GLY A 157 -16.81 -1.36 -2.31
N PRO A 158 -15.93 -0.43 -1.90
CA PRO A 158 -14.79 0.01 -2.70
C PRO A 158 -13.85 -1.14 -3.08
N ILE A 159 -13.34 -1.12 -4.29
CA ILE A 159 -12.33 -2.06 -4.77
C ILE A 159 -11.03 -1.29 -4.99
N LEU A 160 -9.94 -1.82 -4.45
CA LEU A 160 -8.61 -1.27 -4.62
C LEU A 160 -7.65 -2.41 -5.01
N THR A 161 -6.99 -2.27 -6.15
CA THR A 161 -5.95 -3.20 -6.57
C THR A 161 -4.63 -2.47 -6.71
N ILE A 162 -3.59 -2.98 -6.06
CA ILE A 162 -2.21 -2.47 -6.17
C ILE A 162 -1.37 -3.56 -6.81
N ARG A 163 -0.94 -3.34 -8.03
CA ARG A 163 -0.01 -4.23 -8.73
C ARG A 163 1.39 -3.65 -8.64
N LYS A 164 2.23 -4.31 -7.86
CA LYS A 164 3.60 -3.86 -7.62
C LYS A 164 4.42 -3.94 -8.90
N PHE A 165 5.33 -2.98 -9.05
CA PHE A 165 6.29 -3.00 -10.14
C PHE A 165 7.45 -3.94 -9.71
N PRO A 166 7.60 -5.11 -10.36
CA PRO A 166 8.70 -6.00 -10.01
C PRO A 166 10.04 -5.36 -10.36
N GLU A 167 11.05 -5.63 -9.55
CA GLU A 167 12.42 -5.26 -9.93
C GLU A 167 12.75 -5.86 -11.30
N PRO A 168 13.36 -5.08 -12.22
CA PRO A 168 13.73 -5.59 -13.51
C PRO A 168 14.69 -6.78 -13.36
N ILE A 169 14.35 -7.89 -14.00
CA ILE A 169 15.26 -9.05 -14.02
C ILE A 169 16.43 -8.69 -14.92
N THR A 170 17.64 -8.66 -14.36
CA THR A 170 18.86 -8.39 -15.12
C THR A 170 19.21 -9.55 -16.06
N MET A 171 20.04 -9.28 -17.07
CA MET A 171 20.51 -10.33 -18.00
C MET A 171 21.32 -11.39 -17.25
N GLU A 172 22.14 -11.00 -16.27
CA GLU A 172 22.89 -11.90 -15.39
C GLU A 172 21.95 -12.85 -14.64
N ARG A 173 20.85 -12.31 -14.12
CA ARG A 173 19.86 -13.12 -13.40
C ARG A 173 19.13 -14.10 -14.31
N LEU A 174 18.83 -13.72 -15.54
CA LEU A 174 18.25 -14.63 -16.54
C LEU A 174 19.21 -15.78 -16.88
N ILE A 175 20.52 -15.51 -16.97
CA ILE A 175 21.54 -16.53 -17.19
C ILE A 175 21.66 -17.47 -15.99
N GLU A 176 21.67 -16.94 -14.76
CA GLU A 176 21.69 -17.75 -13.52
C GLU A 176 20.49 -18.67 -13.44
N LEU A 177 19.30 -18.16 -13.76
CA LEU A 177 18.05 -18.93 -13.82
C LEU A 177 17.99 -19.91 -15.00
N LYS A 178 19.00 -19.94 -15.86
CA LYS A 178 19.06 -20.75 -17.08
C LYS A 178 17.90 -20.46 -18.06
N SER A 179 17.31 -19.28 -17.97
CA SER A 179 16.26 -18.82 -18.88
C SER A 179 16.83 -18.43 -20.24
N ILE A 180 18.10 -18.03 -20.28
CA ILE A 180 18.84 -17.69 -21.49
C ILE A 180 20.27 -18.19 -21.38
N SER A 181 20.89 -18.62 -22.48
CA SER A 181 22.31 -18.97 -22.51
C SER A 181 23.19 -17.71 -22.57
N ARG A 182 24.43 -17.81 -22.11
CA ARG A 182 25.40 -16.70 -22.22
C ARG A 182 25.64 -16.27 -23.67
N GLU A 183 25.64 -17.21 -24.60
CA GLU A 183 25.83 -16.94 -26.03
C GLU A 183 24.63 -16.16 -26.60
N ALA A 184 23.40 -16.57 -26.26
CA ALA A 184 22.19 -15.86 -26.68
C ALA A 184 22.12 -14.44 -26.06
N ALA A 185 22.51 -14.28 -24.80
CA ALA A 185 22.58 -12.98 -24.16
C ALA A 185 23.58 -12.05 -24.87
N ALA A 186 24.79 -12.55 -25.19
CA ALA A 186 25.79 -11.78 -25.93
C ALA A 186 25.33 -11.43 -27.36
N PHE A 187 24.59 -12.32 -28.00
CA PHE A 187 23.98 -12.05 -29.31
C PHE A 187 22.94 -10.93 -29.23
N LEU A 188 22.03 -11.01 -28.25
CA LEU A 188 20.99 -9.99 -28.03
C LEU A 188 21.61 -8.63 -27.72
N GLN A 189 22.63 -8.58 -26.88
CA GLN A 189 23.34 -7.34 -26.60
C GLN A 189 23.87 -6.68 -27.87
N LYS A 190 24.57 -7.45 -28.73
CA LYS A 190 25.06 -6.95 -30.02
C LYS A 190 23.93 -6.52 -30.98
N ALA A 191 22.80 -7.21 -30.92
CA ALA A 191 21.62 -6.86 -31.72
C ALA A 191 21.04 -5.50 -31.30
N VAL A 192 20.95 -5.25 -29.98
CA VAL A 192 20.51 -3.96 -29.43
C VAL A 192 21.49 -2.86 -29.77
N GLU A 193 22.81 -3.06 -29.56
CA GLU A 193 23.87 -2.10 -29.90
C GLU A 193 23.85 -1.68 -31.37
N ARG A 194 23.42 -2.60 -32.27
CA ARG A 194 23.29 -2.34 -33.72
C ARG A 194 21.92 -1.78 -34.12
N GLY A 195 21.01 -1.55 -33.17
CA GLY A 195 19.68 -1.01 -33.44
C GLY A 195 18.76 -1.97 -34.21
N LEU A 196 18.97 -3.28 -34.08
CA LEU A 196 18.11 -4.27 -34.73
C LEU A 196 16.74 -4.36 -34.07
N ASN A 197 15.71 -4.61 -34.87
CA ASN A 197 14.37 -4.85 -34.32
C ASN A 197 14.29 -6.24 -33.70
N ILE A 198 13.86 -6.29 -32.44
CA ILE A 198 13.72 -7.53 -31.66
C ILE A 198 12.28 -7.69 -31.24
N PHE A 199 11.68 -8.84 -31.55
CA PHE A 199 10.35 -9.22 -31.16
C PHE A 199 10.42 -10.24 -30.01
N ILE A 200 9.78 -9.90 -28.87
CA ILE A 200 9.64 -10.79 -27.72
C ILE A 200 8.17 -11.20 -27.62
N SER A 201 7.92 -12.50 -27.71
CA SER A 201 6.57 -13.07 -27.59
C SER A 201 6.50 -14.12 -26.49
N GLY A 202 5.32 -14.27 -25.92
CA GLY A 202 5.09 -15.24 -24.84
C GLY A 202 3.68 -15.11 -24.27
N GLY A 203 3.26 -16.07 -23.48
CA GLY A 203 2.00 -16.06 -22.74
C GLY A 203 1.96 -15.02 -21.63
N THR A 204 0.81 -14.88 -20.99
CA THR A 204 0.68 -14.06 -19.77
C THR A 204 1.55 -14.65 -18.66
N GLY A 205 2.26 -13.80 -17.91
CA GLY A 205 3.14 -14.25 -16.82
C GLY A 205 4.47 -14.87 -17.26
N SER A 206 4.80 -14.88 -18.57
CA SER A 206 6.07 -15.45 -19.09
C SER A 206 7.29 -14.54 -18.92
N GLY A 207 7.14 -13.36 -18.32
CA GLY A 207 8.24 -12.41 -18.10
C GLY A 207 8.61 -11.56 -19.33
N LYS A 208 7.74 -11.48 -20.32
CA LYS A 208 7.94 -10.66 -21.54
C LYS A 208 7.82 -9.17 -21.27
#